data_f93a3954d381730b27b692108618ec57
#
_entry.id   f93a3954d381730b27b692108618ec57
#
_cell.length_a   1.000
_cell.length_b   1.000
_cell.length_c   1.000
_cell.angle_alpha   90.00
_cell.angle_beta   90.00
_cell.angle_gamma   90.00
#
_symmetry.space_group_name_H-M   'P 1'
#
loop_
_entity.id
_entity.type
_entity.pdbx_description
1 polymer ?
#
loop_
_entity_poly.entity_id
_entity_poly.type
_entity_poly.pdbx_seq_one_letter_code
_entity_poly.pdbx_strand_id
1 'polypeptide(L)'
;EVVFQRFVDGDDAAFTFIYNKYVDLLLQYGRSLGFEKEVLKDAIQDVFVKLYLNRRSLSEVRNLKYYLFRSLKNNLLDMLKVSVDTCSIDDYQYKFTIKWNILNELIAEEDKKEIEGKLNKLLSSLTGRQREIIYLRFIHELEYEEIASLMHMTIQSSRKAVSRAIGKMRKLKVAFLFIIICLW
;
A
#
# COMPACT_ATOMS: atom_id res chain seq x y z
N GLU A 1 -4.78 13.84 -12.50
CA GLU A 1 -4.54 13.67 -13.95
C GLU A 1 -3.79 14.88 -14.51
N VAL A 2 -4.31 16.10 -14.36
CA VAL A 2 -3.68 17.34 -14.85
C VAL A 2 -2.25 17.54 -14.32
N VAL A 3 -2.00 17.35 -13.02
CA VAL A 3 -0.67 17.51 -12.41
C VAL A 3 0.32 16.49 -12.97
N PHE A 4 -0.13 15.26 -13.21
CA PHE A 4 0.74 14.22 -13.77
C PHE A 4 1.13 14.53 -15.21
N GLN A 5 0.22 15.05 -16.02
CA GLN A 5 0.54 15.48 -17.38
C GLN A 5 1.57 16.63 -17.38
N ARG A 6 1.39 17.65 -16.53
CA ARG A 6 2.38 18.72 -16.36
C ARG A 6 3.77 18.19 -16.00
N PHE A 7 3.84 17.20 -15.12
CA PHE A 7 5.10 16.54 -14.78
C PHE A 7 5.73 15.83 -15.99
N VAL A 8 4.94 15.08 -16.78
CA VAL A 8 5.41 14.43 -18.02
C VAL A 8 5.98 15.46 -19.00
N ASP A 9 5.34 16.63 -19.09
CA ASP A 9 5.75 17.75 -19.93
C ASP A 9 7.00 18.51 -19.37
N GLY A 10 7.46 18.16 -18.17
CA GLY A 10 8.72 18.67 -17.59
C GLY A 10 8.57 19.75 -16.52
N ASP A 11 7.37 19.92 -15.95
CA ASP A 11 7.14 20.89 -14.86
C ASP A 11 7.67 20.34 -13.50
N ASP A 12 8.73 20.93 -12.99
CA ASP A 12 9.36 20.55 -11.73
C ASP A 12 8.46 20.86 -10.50
N ALA A 13 7.59 21.86 -10.60
CA ALA A 13 6.62 22.13 -9.53
C ALA A 13 5.58 21.00 -9.43
N ALA A 14 5.18 20.43 -10.57
CA ALA A 14 4.31 19.26 -10.61
C ALA A 14 5.02 18.02 -10.02
N PHE A 15 6.32 17.84 -10.25
CA PHE A 15 7.11 16.80 -9.61
C PHE A 15 7.13 16.95 -8.09
N THR A 16 7.42 18.16 -7.59
CA THR A 16 7.43 18.46 -6.15
C THR A 16 6.08 18.14 -5.51
N PHE A 17 4.99 18.50 -6.17
CA PHE A 17 3.64 18.16 -5.70
C PHE A 17 3.43 16.65 -5.63
N ILE A 18 3.82 15.90 -6.66
CA ILE A 18 3.71 14.43 -6.71
C ILE A 18 4.55 13.82 -5.58
N TYR A 19 5.79 14.26 -5.39
CA TYR A 19 6.67 13.80 -4.33
C TYR A 19 6.01 13.96 -2.96
N ASN A 20 5.60 15.17 -2.61
CA ASN A 20 5.00 15.48 -1.31
C ASN A 20 3.69 14.70 -1.08
N LYS A 21 2.92 14.46 -2.13
CA LYS A 21 1.67 13.70 -2.04
C LYS A 21 1.89 12.22 -1.75
N TYR A 22 2.96 11.61 -2.28
CA TYR A 22 3.10 10.15 -2.27
C TYR A 22 4.20 9.62 -1.36
N VAL A 23 5.17 10.45 -0.93
CA VAL A 23 6.32 10.01 -0.13
C VAL A 23 5.88 9.31 1.17
N ASP A 24 4.95 9.90 1.92
CA ASP A 24 4.46 9.33 3.18
C ASP A 24 3.64 8.07 2.97
N LEU A 25 2.86 8.00 1.90
CA LEU A 25 2.09 6.80 1.54
C LEU A 25 3.01 5.62 1.22
N LEU A 26 4.08 5.87 0.47
CA LEU A 26 5.09 4.86 0.15
C LEU A 26 5.85 4.42 1.41
N LEU A 27 6.20 5.36 2.29
CA LEU A 27 6.87 5.07 3.55
C LEU A 27 5.99 4.19 4.46
N GLN A 28 4.69 4.50 4.58
CA GLN A 28 3.73 3.70 5.34
C GLN A 28 3.58 2.29 4.76
N TYR A 29 3.46 2.19 3.43
CA TYR A 29 3.35 0.89 2.77
C TYR A 29 4.60 0.03 2.99
N GLY A 30 5.79 0.59 2.79
CA GLY A 30 7.05 -0.12 3.01
C GLY A 30 7.25 -0.57 4.46
N ARG A 31 6.86 0.26 5.44
CA ARG A 31 6.83 -0.13 6.87
C ARG A 31 5.85 -1.27 7.13
N SER A 32 4.69 -1.25 6.47
CA SER A 32 3.72 -2.34 6.58
C SER A 32 4.25 -3.65 6.02
N LEU A 33 5.14 -3.61 5.04
CA LEU A 33 5.87 -4.75 4.51
C LEU A 33 6.99 -5.24 5.46
N GLY A 34 7.33 -4.48 6.51
CA GLY A 34 8.33 -4.86 7.52
C GLY A 34 9.72 -4.33 7.27
N PHE A 35 9.90 -3.36 6.38
CA PHE A 35 11.21 -2.77 6.09
C PHE A 35 11.57 -1.64 7.05
N GLU A 36 12.86 -1.54 7.37
CA GLU A 36 13.45 -0.48 8.19
C GLU A 36 13.40 0.88 7.48
N LYS A 37 13.31 1.96 8.28
CA LYS A 37 13.14 3.32 7.78
C LYS A 37 14.25 3.76 6.82
N GLU A 38 15.49 3.39 7.12
CA GLU A 38 16.64 3.82 6.30
C GLU A 38 16.62 3.13 4.93
N VAL A 39 16.35 1.81 4.89
CA VAL A 39 16.17 1.07 3.62
C VAL A 39 15.03 1.67 2.80
N LEU A 40 13.94 2.08 3.46
CA LEU A 40 12.80 2.69 2.79
C LEU A 40 13.12 4.05 2.19
N LYS A 41 13.92 4.88 2.86
CA LYS A 41 14.32 6.18 2.32
C LYS A 41 15.07 6.01 1.00
N ASP A 42 16.05 5.12 0.96
CA ASP A 42 16.85 4.85 -0.23
C ASP A 42 15.98 4.28 -1.36
N ALA A 43 15.15 3.28 -1.04
CA ALA A 43 14.25 2.67 -2.02
C ALA A 43 13.23 3.68 -2.58
N ILE A 44 12.69 4.57 -1.75
CA ILE A 44 11.75 5.63 -2.18
C ILE A 44 12.46 6.67 -3.03
N GLN A 45 13.67 7.09 -2.65
CA GLN A 45 14.48 8.00 -3.43
C GLN A 45 14.73 7.42 -4.84
N ASP A 46 15.13 6.16 -4.94
CA ASP A 46 15.34 5.47 -6.22
C ASP A 46 14.06 5.45 -7.08
N VAL A 47 12.90 5.21 -6.45
CA VAL A 47 11.62 5.23 -7.15
C VAL A 47 11.34 6.61 -7.76
N PHE A 48 11.56 7.69 -7.00
CA PHE A 48 11.33 9.04 -7.51
C PHE A 48 12.38 9.50 -8.52
N VAL A 49 13.63 9.09 -8.37
CA VAL A 49 14.69 9.33 -9.39
C VAL A 49 14.31 8.63 -10.70
N LYS A 50 13.92 7.35 -10.66
CA LYS A 50 13.46 6.60 -11.84
C LYS A 50 12.21 7.24 -12.46
N LEU A 51 11.25 7.67 -11.64
CA LEU A 51 10.07 8.39 -12.09
C LEU A 51 10.46 9.65 -12.88
N TYR A 52 11.36 10.48 -12.33
CA TYR A 52 11.80 11.73 -12.93
C TYR A 52 12.55 11.50 -14.24
N LEU A 53 13.51 10.58 -14.24
CA LEU A 53 14.33 10.29 -15.42
C LEU A 53 13.51 9.72 -16.59
N ASN A 54 12.50 8.90 -16.27
CA ASN A 54 11.67 8.22 -17.28
C ASN A 54 10.36 8.95 -17.57
N ARG A 55 10.16 10.18 -17.07
CA ARG A 55 8.85 10.88 -17.12
C ARG A 55 8.17 10.88 -18.49
N ARG A 56 8.94 11.05 -19.57
CA ARG A 56 8.40 11.08 -20.95
C ARG A 56 7.78 9.74 -21.40
N SER A 57 8.32 8.61 -20.93
CA SER A 57 7.80 7.28 -21.23
C SER A 57 6.59 6.88 -20.37
N LEU A 58 6.24 7.72 -19.39
CA LEU A 58 5.14 7.46 -18.46
C LEU A 58 3.80 8.09 -18.89
N SER A 59 3.72 8.68 -20.09
CA SER A 59 2.51 9.30 -20.63
C SER A 59 1.29 8.36 -20.67
N GLU A 60 1.53 7.04 -20.76
CA GLU A 60 0.48 6.02 -20.78
C GLU A 60 0.09 5.49 -19.39
N VAL A 61 0.76 5.95 -18.33
CA VAL A 61 0.45 5.51 -16.95
C VAL A 61 -0.88 6.08 -16.50
N ARG A 62 -1.89 5.23 -16.40
CA ARG A 62 -3.25 5.61 -15.99
C ARG A 62 -3.39 5.83 -14.49
N ASN A 63 -2.63 5.10 -13.68
CA ASN A 63 -2.68 5.18 -12.22
C ASN A 63 -1.26 5.33 -11.65
N LEU A 64 -0.88 6.59 -11.37
CA LEU A 64 0.43 6.92 -10.80
C LEU A 64 0.63 6.28 -9.42
N LYS A 65 -0.42 6.23 -8.59
CA LYS A 65 -0.36 5.59 -7.27
C LYS A 65 0.05 4.12 -7.40
N TYR A 66 -0.62 3.36 -8.25
CA TYR A 66 -0.29 1.97 -8.54
C TYR A 66 1.15 1.82 -9.05
N TYR A 67 1.56 2.66 -10.02
CA TYR A 67 2.93 2.65 -10.55
C TYR A 67 3.97 2.80 -9.43
N LEU A 68 3.78 3.78 -8.54
CA LEU A 68 4.70 4.04 -7.42
C LEU A 68 4.75 2.89 -6.42
N PHE A 69 3.60 2.33 -6.04
CA PHE A 69 3.52 1.18 -5.13
C PHE A 69 4.22 -0.04 -5.72
N ARG A 70 3.98 -0.32 -7.00
CA ARG A 70 4.63 -1.42 -7.71
C ARG A 70 6.14 -1.22 -7.81
N SER A 71 6.58 -0.02 -8.16
CA SER A 71 8.00 0.32 -8.26
C SER A 71 8.71 0.16 -6.91
N LEU A 72 8.12 0.65 -5.82
CA LEU A 72 8.67 0.49 -4.48
C LEU A 72 8.75 -0.99 -4.09
N LYS A 73 7.65 -1.74 -4.25
CA LYS A 73 7.62 -3.16 -3.87
C LYS A 73 8.67 -3.97 -4.64
N ASN A 74 8.79 -3.75 -5.95
CA ASN A 74 9.79 -4.43 -6.77
C ASN A 74 11.22 -4.07 -6.31
N ASN A 75 11.51 -2.78 -6.08
CA ASN A 75 12.82 -2.34 -5.59
C ASN A 75 13.18 -2.99 -4.25
N LEU A 76 12.24 -3.01 -3.30
CA LEU A 76 12.45 -3.65 -2.00
C LEU A 76 12.66 -5.17 -2.12
N LEU A 77 11.91 -5.86 -2.98
CA LEU A 77 12.09 -7.29 -3.22
C LEU A 77 13.42 -7.61 -3.91
N ASP A 78 13.88 -6.76 -4.82
CA ASP A 78 15.18 -6.93 -5.47
C ASP A 78 16.33 -6.70 -4.49
N MET A 79 16.24 -5.72 -3.58
CA MET A 79 17.21 -5.54 -2.49
C MET A 79 17.31 -6.78 -1.60
N LEU A 80 16.19 -7.42 -1.30
CA LEU A 80 16.17 -8.66 -0.52
C LEU A 80 16.85 -9.83 -1.22
N LYS A 81 16.64 -10.00 -2.53
CA LYS A 81 17.29 -11.07 -3.31
C LYS A 81 18.82 -10.96 -3.28
N VAL A 82 19.33 -9.72 -3.25
CA VAL A 82 20.79 -9.47 -3.20
C VAL A 82 21.36 -9.75 -1.81
N SER A 83 20.58 -9.54 -0.75
CA SER A 83 21.05 -9.65 0.65
C SER A 83 20.92 -11.04 1.26
N VAL A 84 20.16 -11.95 0.65
CA VAL A 84 19.83 -13.25 1.26
C VAL A 84 19.81 -14.37 0.22
N ASP A 85 20.86 -15.18 0.22
CA ASP A 85 20.94 -16.40 -0.62
C ASP A 85 19.93 -17.50 -0.23
N THR A 86 19.12 -17.32 0.83
CA THR A 86 18.36 -18.44 1.44
C THR A 86 16.93 -18.16 1.92
N CYS A 87 16.42 -16.92 1.88
CA CYS A 87 15.00 -16.66 2.27
C CYS A 87 14.07 -16.57 1.07
N SER A 88 13.03 -17.38 1.06
CA SER A 88 11.99 -17.27 0.03
C SER A 88 11.24 -15.92 0.16
N ILE A 89 11.00 -15.29 -0.97
CA ILE A 89 10.21 -14.02 -1.09
C ILE A 89 8.85 -14.14 -0.40
N ASP A 90 8.33 -15.37 -0.29
CA ASP A 90 7.05 -15.66 0.39
C ASP A 90 7.09 -15.38 1.90
N ASP A 91 8.23 -15.55 2.59
CA ASP A 91 8.32 -15.32 4.05
C ASP A 91 8.17 -13.84 4.42
N TYR A 92 8.60 -12.90 3.58
CA TYR A 92 8.40 -11.46 3.79
C TYR A 92 6.95 -11.03 3.58
N GLN A 93 6.22 -11.63 2.64
CA GLN A 93 4.81 -11.33 2.40
C GLN A 93 3.90 -11.71 3.58
N TYR A 94 4.32 -12.62 4.46
CA TYR A 94 3.55 -13.04 5.63
C TYR A 94 3.58 -12.04 6.80
N LYS A 95 4.50 -11.06 6.81
CA LYS A 95 4.69 -10.10 7.91
C LYS A 95 3.92 -8.80 7.75
N PHE A 96 3.09 -8.63 6.70
CA PHE A 96 2.37 -7.38 6.46
C PHE A 96 1.54 -6.97 7.69
N THR A 97 1.87 -5.80 8.24
CA THR A 97 1.20 -5.23 9.42
C THR A 97 0.67 -3.85 9.11
N ILE A 98 -0.61 -3.61 9.39
CA ILE A 98 -1.21 -2.28 9.25
C ILE A 98 -1.13 -1.59 10.60
N LYS A 99 -0.37 -0.49 10.68
CA LYS A 99 -0.42 0.44 11.80
C LYS A 99 -1.38 1.56 11.41
N TRP A 100 -2.54 1.57 12.05
CA TRP A 100 -3.50 2.64 11.86
C TRP A 100 -3.07 3.85 12.71
N ASN A 101 -2.59 4.91 12.08
CA ASN A 101 -2.63 6.22 12.70
C ASN A 101 -4.01 6.79 12.43
N ILE A 102 -4.93 6.59 13.35
CA ILE A 102 -6.22 7.27 13.34
C ILE A 102 -5.94 8.73 13.71
N LEU A 103 -5.47 9.49 12.74
CA LEU A 103 -5.31 10.95 12.80
C LEU A 103 -6.68 11.60 12.51
N ASN A 104 -7.66 11.40 13.39
CA ASN A 104 -8.81 12.26 13.42
C ASN A 104 -8.82 12.98 14.76
N GLU A 105 -8.49 14.26 14.74
CA GLU A 105 -8.51 15.19 15.87
C GLU A 105 -9.89 15.35 16.53
N LEU A 106 -10.92 14.69 15.97
CA LEU A 106 -12.32 14.79 16.40
C LEU A 106 -12.82 13.61 17.24
N ILE A 107 -12.01 12.58 17.43
CA ILE A 107 -12.40 11.38 18.21
C ILE A 107 -11.74 11.45 19.58
N ALA A 108 -12.52 11.28 20.65
CA ALA A 108 -12.01 11.23 22.02
C ALA A 108 -10.96 10.09 22.17
N GLU A 109 -9.92 10.31 22.97
CA GLU A 109 -8.79 9.36 23.10
C GLU A 109 -9.23 7.97 23.57
N GLU A 110 -10.31 7.88 24.35
CA GLU A 110 -10.87 6.62 24.85
C GLU A 110 -11.54 5.83 23.72
N ASP A 111 -12.35 6.48 22.89
CA ASP A 111 -12.99 5.87 21.71
C ASP A 111 -11.94 5.40 20.70
N LYS A 112 -10.85 6.15 20.54
CA LYS A 112 -9.73 5.81 19.68
C LYS A 112 -9.07 4.49 20.08
N LYS A 113 -8.77 4.31 21.36
CA LYS A 113 -8.18 3.06 21.87
C LYS A 113 -9.11 1.85 21.69
N GLU A 114 -10.40 2.05 21.90
CA GLU A 114 -11.38 0.99 21.70
C GLU A 114 -11.49 0.58 20.23
N ILE A 115 -11.54 1.56 19.31
CA ILE A 115 -11.57 1.34 17.87
C ILE A 115 -10.29 0.65 17.41
N GLU A 116 -9.12 1.12 17.85
CA GLU A 116 -7.83 0.48 17.54
C GLU A 116 -7.77 -0.97 18.04
N GLY A 117 -8.25 -1.23 19.24
CA GLY A 117 -8.32 -2.57 19.80
C GLY A 117 -9.20 -3.52 18.99
N LYS A 118 -10.39 -3.06 18.59
CA LYS A 118 -11.32 -3.80 17.72
C LYS A 118 -10.71 -4.07 16.36
N LEU A 119 -10.06 -3.06 15.78
CA LEU A 119 -9.44 -3.13 14.47
C LEU A 119 -8.25 -4.09 14.46
N ASN A 120 -7.37 -4.00 15.46
CA ASN A 120 -6.24 -4.91 15.62
C ASN A 120 -6.70 -6.37 15.78
N LYS A 121 -7.75 -6.61 16.56
CA LYS A 121 -8.37 -7.94 16.70
C LYS A 121 -8.94 -8.47 15.39
N LEU A 122 -9.53 -7.60 14.58
CA LEU A 122 -10.02 -7.92 13.25
C LEU A 122 -8.88 -8.31 12.31
N LEU A 123 -7.84 -7.46 12.25
CA LEU A 123 -6.71 -7.66 11.36
C LEU A 123 -5.85 -8.87 11.77
N SER A 124 -5.76 -9.20 13.06
CA SER A 124 -5.03 -10.37 13.54
C SER A 124 -5.64 -11.69 13.05
N SER A 125 -6.93 -11.70 12.69
CA SER A 125 -7.59 -12.86 12.09
C SER A 125 -7.18 -13.12 10.64
N LEU A 126 -6.61 -12.12 9.97
CA LEU A 126 -6.18 -12.20 8.58
C LEU A 126 -4.72 -12.63 8.48
N THR A 127 -4.38 -13.37 7.42
CA THR A 127 -2.97 -13.59 7.06
C THR A 127 -2.33 -12.27 6.59
N GLY A 128 -0.99 -12.16 6.61
CA GLY A 128 -0.29 -10.98 6.09
C GLY A 128 -0.72 -10.62 4.67
N ARG A 129 -0.79 -11.63 3.79
CA ARG A 129 -1.24 -11.46 2.40
C ARG A 129 -2.70 -10.97 2.29
N GLN A 130 -3.58 -11.43 3.19
CA GLN A 130 -4.96 -10.94 3.24
C GLN A 130 -5.03 -9.49 3.76
N ARG A 131 -4.20 -9.14 4.74
CA ARG A 131 -4.10 -7.75 5.22
C ARG A 131 -3.61 -6.81 4.12
N GLU A 132 -2.56 -7.19 3.39
CA GLU A 132 -2.03 -6.38 2.28
C GLU A 132 -3.09 -6.17 1.20
N ILE A 133 -3.82 -7.20 0.79
CA ILE A 133 -4.89 -7.08 -0.22
C ILE A 133 -6.00 -6.14 0.23
N ILE A 134 -6.45 -6.24 1.49
CA ILE A 134 -7.46 -5.33 2.06
C ILE A 134 -6.91 -3.89 2.10
N TYR A 135 -5.67 -3.70 2.52
CA TYR A 135 -5.01 -2.40 2.55
C TYR A 135 -4.95 -1.76 1.17
N LEU A 136 -4.50 -2.51 0.15
CA LEU A 136 -4.43 -2.02 -1.21
C LEU A 136 -5.81 -1.70 -1.80
N ARG A 137 -6.83 -2.54 -1.53
CA ARG A 137 -8.16 -2.36 -2.10
C ARG A 137 -8.94 -1.22 -1.45
N PHE A 138 -8.96 -1.16 -0.11
CA PHE A 138 -9.88 -0.28 0.63
C PHE A 138 -9.23 1.01 1.13
N ILE A 139 -7.90 1.04 1.33
CA ILE A 139 -7.20 2.25 1.77
C ILE A 139 -6.59 2.99 0.57
N HIS A 140 -6.06 2.23 -0.38
CA HIS A 140 -5.46 2.81 -1.58
C HIS A 140 -6.35 2.75 -2.81
N GLU A 141 -7.51 2.11 -2.73
CA GLU A 141 -8.52 2.05 -3.79
C GLU A 141 -7.99 1.48 -5.11
N LEU A 142 -6.99 0.57 -5.03
CA LEU A 142 -6.45 -0.07 -6.22
C LEU A 142 -7.47 -1.03 -6.84
N GLU A 143 -7.46 -1.10 -8.16
CA GLU A 143 -8.31 -2.03 -8.91
C GLU A 143 -7.80 -3.48 -8.79
N TYR A 144 -8.69 -4.44 -9.04
CA TYR A 144 -8.33 -5.87 -8.91
C TYR A 144 -7.20 -6.30 -9.84
N GLU A 145 -7.13 -5.70 -11.02
CA GLU A 145 -6.07 -5.89 -12.01
C GLU A 145 -4.72 -5.40 -11.48
N GLU A 146 -4.72 -4.23 -10.83
CA GLU A 146 -3.55 -3.60 -10.23
C GLU A 146 -3.05 -4.41 -9.03
N ILE A 147 -3.97 -4.83 -8.16
CA ILE A 147 -3.67 -5.71 -7.02
C ILE A 147 -3.12 -7.06 -7.51
N ALA A 148 -3.73 -7.64 -8.53
CA ALA A 148 -3.29 -8.91 -9.10
C ALA A 148 -1.85 -8.82 -9.60
N SER A 149 -1.54 -7.75 -10.33
CA SER A 149 -0.17 -7.49 -10.82
C SER A 149 0.82 -7.25 -9.69
N LEU A 150 0.47 -6.42 -8.69
CA LEU A 150 1.33 -6.08 -7.56
C LEU A 150 1.59 -7.27 -6.62
N MET A 151 0.62 -8.17 -6.52
CA MET A 151 0.67 -9.37 -5.66
C MET A 151 1.08 -10.64 -6.39
N HIS A 152 1.46 -10.55 -7.67
CA HIS A 152 1.82 -11.68 -8.54
C HIS A 152 0.77 -12.81 -8.52
N MET A 153 -0.49 -12.46 -8.79
CA MET A 153 -1.61 -13.40 -8.85
C MET A 153 -2.55 -13.10 -10.02
N THR A 154 -3.50 -13.99 -10.28
CA THR A 154 -4.54 -13.72 -11.29
C THR A 154 -5.61 -12.76 -10.74
N ILE A 155 -6.29 -12.02 -11.62
CA ILE A 155 -7.39 -11.11 -11.26
C ILE A 155 -8.48 -11.89 -10.49
N GLN A 156 -8.80 -13.11 -10.93
CA GLN A 156 -9.77 -13.94 -10.24
C GLN A 156 -9.32 -14.33 -8.83
N SER A 157 -8.02 -14.59 -8.64
CA SER A 157 -7.44 -14.88 -7.33
C SER A 157 -7.48 -13.66 -6.41
N SER A 158 -7.24 -12.44 -6.94
CA SER A 158 -7.33 -11.21 -6.15
C SER A 158 -8.77 -10.97 -5.65
N ARG A 159 -9.78 -11.13 -6.53
CA ARG A 159 -11.20 -11.02 -6.16
C ARG A 159 -11.59 -12.05 -5.09
N LYS A 160 -11.19 -13.32 -5.26
CA LYS A 160 -11.43 -14.37 -4.27
C LYS A 160 -10.74 -14.09 -2.94
N ALA A 161 -9.53 -13.55 -2.95
CA ALA A 161 -8.78 -13.23 -1.74
C ALA A 161 -9.43 -12.09 -0.95
N VAL A 162 -9.89 -11.02 -1.61
CA VAL A 162 -10.67 -9.94 -1.00
C VAL A 162 -11.95 -10.51 -0.38
N SER A 163 -12.72 -11.30 -1.14
CA SER A 163 -13.97 -11.90 -0.67
C SER A 163 -13.76 -12.77 0.58
N ARG A 164 -12.70 -13.60 0.60
CA ARG A 164 -12.35 -14.45 1.75
C ARG A 164 -11.94 -13.61 2.96
N ALA A 165 -11.17 -12.54 2.77
CA ALA A 165 -10.76 -11.65 3.84
C ALA A 165 -11.99 -10.97 4.47
N ILE A 166 -12.88 -10.38 3.64
CA ILE A 166 -14.14 -9.79 4.10
C ILE A 166 -15.01 -10.83 4.83
N GLY A 167 -15.11 -12.05 4.30
CA GLY A 167 -15.87 -13.14 4.93
C GLY A 167 -15.37 -13.50 6.33
N LYS A 168 -14.03 -13.53 6.53
CA LYS A 168 -13.44 -13.73 7.86
C LYS A 168 -13.76 -12.56 8.81
N MET A 169 -13.66 -11.32 8.31
CA MET A 169 -13.96 -10.13 9.09
C MET A 169 -15.43 -10.08 9.53
N ARG A 170 -16.38 -10.44 8.65
CA ARG A 170 -17.82 -10.50 8.96
C ARG A 170 -18.13 -11.48 10.08
N LYS A 171 -17.48 -12.64 10.13
CA LYS A 171 -17.68 -13.64 11.18
C LYS A 171 -17.35 -13.11 12.58
N LEU A 172 -16.50 -12.11 12.70
CA LEU A 172 -16.12 -11.49 13.97
C LEU A 172 -17.08 -10.37 14.43
N LYS A 173 -18.24 -10.19 13.76
CA LYS A 173 -19.26 -9.15 14.05
C LYS A 173 -18.73 -7.69 14.09
N VAL A 174 -17.54 -7.44 13.59
CA VAL A 174 -16.89 -6.11 13.62
C VAL A 174 -16.96 -5.41 12.25
N ALA A 175 -17.43 -6.10 11.22
CA ALA A 175 -17.41 -5.65 9.83
C ALA A 175 -18.25 -4.39 9.54
N PHE A 176 -19.22 -4.06 10.38
CA PHE A 176 -20.10 -2.90 10.17
C PHE A 176 -19.35 -1.56 10.32
N LEU A 177 -18.37 -1.52 11.22
CA LEU A 177 -17.56 -0.32 11.46
C LEU A 177 -16.55 -0.06 10.33
N PHE A 178 -16.02 -1.12 9.70
CA PHE A 178 -15.04 -0.99 8.64
C PHE A 178 -15.65 -0.41 7.35
N ILE A 179 -16.89 -0.76 7.06
CA ILE A 179 -17.63 -0.22 5.90
C ILE A 179 -17.94 1.27 6.10
N ILE A 180 -18.23 1.70 7.33
CA ILE A 180 -18.50 3.10 7.65
C ILE A 180 -17.24 3.96 7.56
N ILE A 181 -16.09 3.46 8.02
CA ILE A 181 -14.81 4.20 8.00
C ILE A 181 -14.23 4.31 6.57
N CYS A 182 -14.50 3.34 5.69
CA CYS A 182 -14.04 3.38 4.31
C CYS A 182 -15.00 4.05 3.32
N LEU A 183 -16.22 4.41 3.76
CA LEU A 183 -17.23 5.11 2.96
C LEU A 183 -17.37 6.60 3.31
N TRP A 184 -16.58 7.08 4.29
CA TRP A 184 -16.41 8.47 4.66
C TRP A 184 -14.95 8.87 4.49
#